data_16286e38dcae52a16e4e13de41b78b80
#
_entry.id   16286e38dcae52a16e4e13de41b78b80
#
_cell.length_a   1.000
_cell.length_b   1.000
_cell.length_c   1.000
_cell.angle_alpha   90.00
_cell.angle_beta   90.00
_cell.angle_gamma   90.00
#
_symmetry.space_group_name_H-M   'P 1'
#
loop_
_entity.id
_entity.type
_entity.pdbx_description
1 polymer ?
#
loop_
_entity_poly.entity_id
_entity_poly.type
_entity_poly.pdbx_seq_one_letter_code
_entity_poly.pdbx_strand_id
1 'polypeptide(L)'
;LDPVEFCQQVENSVNRNGYCVIVASEGVKYRSGGFVAEAAAKDAFGHSQLGGVAPKLVDLVNNELGYKCHWAVSDYLQRAARHIASETDVAQAYAVGQAAVKLALAGKNEVMVTIKRESTEPYSWTTGSVPLNKVANVEKKMPRSFIARDGWGITKSCRSYLLPLIQGEDYP
;
A
#
# COMPACT_ATOMS: atom_id res chain seq x y z
N LEU A 1 15.57 -1.62 -3.18
CA LEU A 1 15.99 -0.64 -4.19
C LEU A 1 17.48 -0.77 -4.43
N ASP A 2 17.85 -0.80 -5.70
CA ASP A 2 19.21 -0.57 -6.19
C ASP A 2 19.18 0.77 -6.92
N PRO A 3 20.00 1.77 -6.53
CA PRO A 3 19.96 3.10 -7.17
C PRO A 3 20.29 3.07 -8.67
N VAL A 4 21.25 2.24 -9.09
CA VAL A 4 21.66 2.15 -10.50
C VAL A 4 20.53 1.56 -11.34
N GLU A 5 19.96 0.42 -10.90
CA GLU A 5 18.81 -0.18 -11.60
C GLU A 5 17.60 0.75 -11.61
N PHE A 6 17.36 1.47 -10.51
CA PHE A 6 16.26 2.43 -10.44
C PHE A 6 16.42 3.54 -11.48
N CYS A 7 17.59 4.19 -11.54
CA CYS A 7 17.87 5.24 -12.53
C CYS A 7 17.74 4.69 -13.96
N GLN A 8 18.23 3.49 -14.22
CA GLN A 8 18.08 2.85 -15.54
C GLN A 8 16.61 2.62 -15.91
N GLN A 9 15.74 2.23 -14.97
CA GLN A 9 14.31 2.07 -15.21
C GLN A 9 13.62 3.42 -15.47
N VAL A 10 14.01 4.46 -14.75
CA VAL A 10 13.52 5.82 -15.00
C VAL A 10 13.89 6.28 -16.40
N GLU A 11 15.16 6.17 -16.77
CA GLU A 11 15.67 6.53 -18.10
C GLU A 11 14.96 5.76 -19.21
N ASN A 12 14.82 4.44 -19.07
CA ASN A 12 14.09 3.58 -20.01
C ASN A 12 12.62 4.02 -20.18
N SER A 13 11.96 4.42 -19.07
CA SER A 13 10.58 4.91 -19.13
C SER A 13 10.49 6.25 -19.85
N VAL A 14 11.37 7.19 -19.53
CA VAL A 14 11.42 8.51 -20.17
C VAL A 14 11.72 8.36 -21.67
N ASN A 15 12.69 7.55 -22.05
CA ASN A 15 13.05 7.32 -23.45
C ASN A 15 11.91 6.69 -24.25
N ARG A 16 11.11 5.82 -23.63
CA ARG A 16 9.98 5.15 -24.29
C ARG A 16 8.72 6.00 -24.35
N ASN A 17 8.41 6.72 -23.28
CA ASN A 17 7.11 7.32 -23.06
C ASN A 17 7.14 8.86 -23.05
N GLY A 18 8.33 9.48 -22.93
CA GLY A 18 8.49 10.91 -22.70
C GLY A 18 8.37 11.33 -21.23
N TYR A 19 8.03 10.39 -20.34
CA TYR A 19 7.87 10.65 -18.90
C TYR A 19 8.03 9.36 -18.09
N CYS A 20 8.18 9.51 -16.77
CA CYS A 20 8.14 8.43 -15.81
C CYS A 20 7.27 8.80 -14.61
N VAL A 21 6.36 7.93 -14.22
CA VAL A 21 5.58 8.05 -12.98
C VAL A 21 6.04 6.99 -12.00
N ILE A 22 6.42 7.41 -10.81
CA ILE A 22 6.94 6.53 -9.75
C ILE A 22 5.98 6.60 -8.57
N VAL A 23 5.43 5.46 -8.17
CA VAL A 23 4.68 5.31 -6.93
C VAL A 23 5.55 4.55 -5.94
N ALA A 24 5.93 5.21 -4.85
CA ALA A 24 6.82 4.64 -3.86
C ALA A 24 6.15 4.61 -2.48
N SER A 25 6.37 3.50 -1.76
CA SER A 25 5.99 3.37 -0.36
C SER A 25 7.14 3.79 0.54
N GLU A 26 6.84 4.32 1.72
CA GLU A 26 7.85 4.64 2.75
C GLU A 26 8.66 3.41 3.20
N GLY A 27 8.09 2.22 3.06
CA GLY A 27 8.74 0.95 3.38
C GLY A 27 9.80 0.48 2.38
N VAL A 28 10.14 1.27 1.36
CA VAL A 28 11.20 0.91 0.39
C VAL A 28 12.55 0.82 1.07
N LYS A 29 13.23 -0.32 0.86
CA LYS A 29 14.57 -0.59 1.40
C LYS A 29 15.59 -0.67 0.28
N TYR A 30 16.82 -0.27 0.58
CA TYR A 30 17.98 -0.62 -0.24
C TYR A 30 18.23 -2.14 -0.21
N ARG A 31 18.95 -2.68 -1.17
CA ARG A 31 19.39 -4.10 -1.16
C ARG A 31 20.24 -4.42 0.07
N SER A 32 20.95 -3.44 0.62
CA SER A 32 21.71 -3.55 1.87
C SER A 32 20.85 -3.71 3.13
N GLY A 33 19.53 -3.47 3.04
CA GLY A 33 18.56 -3.67 4.12
C GLY A 33 18.08 -2.40 4.82
N GLY A 34 18.77 -1.27 4.70
CA GLY A 34 18.34 0.03 5.26
C GLY A 34 17.15 0.61 4.50
N PHE A 35 16.28 1.37 5.19
CA PHE A 35 15.19 2.09 4.53
C PHE A 35 15.72 3.28 3.73
N VAL A 36 15.16 3.53 2.57
CA VAL A 36 15.52 4.70 1.73
C VAL A 36 15.19 6.01 2.44
N ALA A 37 14.11 6.03 3.20
CA ALA A 37 13.62 7.20 3.94
C ALA A 37 13.79 7.06 5.45
N GLU A 38 14.84 6.39 5.91
CA GLU A 38 15.09 6.23 7.33
C GLU A 38 15.40 7.59 7.97
N ALA A 39 14.58 7.97 8.96
CA ALA A 39 14.86 9.11 9.83
C ALA A 39 15.71 8.67 11.02
N ALA A 40 16.47 9.61 11.58
CA ALA A 40 17.34 9.34 12.73
C ALA A 40 16.57 8.98 14.02
N ALA A 41 15.25 9.26 14.07
CA ALA A 41 14.41 9.03 15.23
C ALA A 41 13.71 7.67 15.18
N LYS A 42 13.57 7.04 16.34
CA LYS A 42 12.72 5.85 16.55
C LYS A 42 11.46 6.25 17.33
N ASP A 43 10.36 5.52 17.10
CA ASP A 43 9.14 5.70 17.89
C ASP A 43 9.28 5.09 19.31
N ALA A 44 8.25 5.26 20.14
CA ALA A 44 8.23 4.74 21.52
C ALA A 44 8.30 3.19 21.59
N PHE A 45 8.09 2.50 20.48
CA PHE A 45 8.14 1.04 20.35
C PHE A 45 9.44 0.54 19.71
N GLY A 46 10.37 1.46 19.39
CA GLY A 46 11.67 1.13 18.79
C GLY A 46 11.65 0.97 17.26
N HIS A 47 10.54 1.29 16.59
CA HIS A 47 10.47 1.25 15.13
C HIS A 47 11.12 2.50 14.53
N SER A 48 11.85 2.33 13.42
CA SER A 48 12.40 3.46 12.65
C SER A 48 11.25 4.33 12.13
N GLN A 49 11.30 5.63 12.44
CA GLN A 49 10.39 6.58 11.81
C GLN A 49 10.79 6.73 10.34
N LEU A 50 9.82 6.58 9.46
CA LEU A 50 9.99 6.68 8.02
C LEU A 50 9.31 7.95 7.52
N GLY A 51 9.94 8.61 6.59
CA GLY A 51 9.36 9.79 5.97
C GLY A 51 10.24 10.35 4.87
N GLY A 52 9.60 10.91 3.84
CA GLY A 52 10.34 11.60 2.79
C GLY A 52 11.03 10.70 1.76
N VAL A 53 10.50 9.52 1.44
CA VAL A 53 11.01 8.67 0.36
C VAL A 53 10.98 9.40 -0.99
N ALA A 54 9.93 10.15 -1.28
CA ALA A 54 9.80 10.86 -2.56
C ALA A 54 10.90 11.90 -2.78
N PRO A 55 11.22 12.82 -1.84
CA PRO A 55 12.39 13.69 -1.97
C PRO A 55 13.70 12.94 -2.23
N LYS A 56 13.95 11.85 -1.53
CA LYS A 56 15.18 11.05 -1.73
C LYS A 56 15.29 10.46 -3.12
N LEU A 57 14.18 9.97 -3.67
CA LEU A 57 14.15 9.47 -5.04
C LEU A 57 14.28 10.60 -6.07
N VAL A 58 13.70 11.77 -5.81
CA VAL A 58 13.85 12.97 -6.64
C VAL A 58 15.31 13.42 -6.66
N ASP A 59 15.96 13.51 -5.50
CA ASP A 59 17.38 13.87 -5.40
C ASP A 59 18.24 12.90 -6.21
N LEU A 60 17.96 11.59 -6.11
CA LEU A 60 18.68 10.57 -6.88
C LEU A 60 18.52 10.77 -8.38
N VAL A 61 17.28 10.98 -8.86
CA VAL A 61 17.02 11.19 -10.30
C VAL A 61 17.64 12.50 -10.81
N ASN A 62 17.53 13.57 -10.04
CA ASN A 62 18.12 14.87 -10.42
C ASN A 62 19.65 14.78 -10.51
N ASN A 63 20.30 14.14 -9.52
CA ASN A 63 21.75 14.05 -9.47
C ASN A 63 22.33 13.12 -10.54
N GLU A 64 21.67 11.99 -10.80
CA GLU A 64 22.20 10.97 -11.72
C GLU A 64 21.77 11.19 -13.18
N LEU A 65 20.55 11.72 -13.40
CA LEU A 65 19.98 11.83 -14.75
C LEU A 65 19.70 13.27 -15.19
N GLY A 66 19.74 14.25 -14.29
CA GLY A 66 19.46 15.64 -14.60
C GLY A 66 17.99 15.92 -14.97
N TYR A 67 17.06 15.01 -14.71
CA TYR A 67 15.66 15.18 -15.08
C TYR A 67 14.93 16.06 -14.07
N LYS A 68 14.07 16.95 -14.59
CA LYS A 68 13.16 17.72 -13.75
C LYS A 68 12.10 16.80 -13.14
N CYS A 69 12.01 16.80 -11.81
CA CYS A 69 11.08 15.98 -11.07
C CYS A 69 10.08 16.86 -10.30
N HIS A 70 8.89 16.31 -10.13
CA HIS A 70 7.87 16.79 -9.20
C HIS A 70 7.45 15.63 -8.30
N TRP A 71 7.09 15.92 -7.06
CA TRP A 71 6.64 14.91 -6.14
C TRP A 71 5.47 15.41 -5.29
N ALA A 72 4.65 14.48 -4.84
CA ALA A 72 3.56 14.72 -3.91
C ALA A 72 3.50 13.61 -2.88
N VAL A 73 3.14 13.95 -1.65
CA VAL A 73 2.86 13.00 -0.58
C VAL A 73 1.37 13.08 -0.30
N SER A 74 0.68 11.94 -0.42
CA SER A 74 -0.77 11.89 -0.18
C SER A 74 -1.13 12.12 1.30
N ASP A 75 -0.21 11.76 2.22
CA ASP A 75 -0.38 11.92 3.66
C ASP A 75 -1.77 11.45 4.12
N TYR A 76 -2.51 12.27 4.86
CA TYR A 76 -3.84 11.92 5.32
C TYR A 76 -4.90 11.81 4.22
N LEU A 77 -4.66 12.34 3.02
CA LEU A 77 -5.61 12.25 1.89
C LEU A 77 -6.00 10.81 1.58
N GLN A 78 -5.08 9.87 1.64
CA GLN A 78 -5.35 8.45 1.43
C GLN A 78 -6.30 7.83 2.48
N ARG A 79 -6.53 8.52 3.61
CA ARG A 79 -7.42 8.09 4.70
C ARG A 79 -8.69 8.94 4.78
N ALA A 80 -8.66 10.16 4.29
CA ALA A 80 -9.70 11.16 4.49
C ALA A 80 -10.39 11.61 3.19
N ALA A 81 -9.96 11.12 2.03
CA ALA A 81 -10.51 11.50 0.74
C ALA A 81 -11.84 10.77 0.45
N ARG A 82 -12.86 11.00 1.30
CA ARG A 82 -14.16 10.34 1.20
C ARG A 82 -14.84 10.55 -0.16
N HIS A 83 -14.57 11.66 -0.82
CA HIS A 83 -15.12 12.03 -2.13
C HIS A 83 -14.61 11.16 -3.29
N ILE A 84 -13.58 10.34 -3.07
CA ILE A 84 -13.04 9.37 -4.06
C ILE A 84 -13.06 7.93 -3.52
N ALA A 85 -13.83 7.68 -2.46
CA ALA A 85 -13.96 6.33 -1.92
C ALA A 85 -14.70 5.41 -2.89
N SER A 86 -14.23 4.17 -3.04
CA SER A 86 -14.96 3.17 -3.82
C SER A 86 -16.17 2.65 -3.04
N GLU A 87 -17.26 2.33 -3.74
CA GLU A 87 -18.45 1.73 -3.15
C GLU A 87 -18.11 0.44 -2.38
N THR A 88 -17.23 -0.39 -2.94
CA THR A 88 -16.78 -1.62 -2.30
C THR A 88 -16.10 -1.35 -0.95
N ASP A 89 -15.17 -0.39 -0.89
CA ASP A 89 -14.47 -0.05 0.35
C ASP A 89 -15.42 0.48 1.42
N VAL A 90 -16.35 1.35 1.03
CA VAL A 90 -17.33 1.92 1.97
C VAL A 90 -18.25 0.84 2.52
N ALA A 91 -18.78 -0.03 1.66
CA ALA A 91 -19.63 -1.14 2.08
C ALA A 91 -18.89 -2.10 3.04
N GLN A 92 -17.63 -2.41 2.74
CA GLN A 92 -16.81 -3.26 3.59
C GLN A 92 -16.48 -2.61 4.93
N ALA A 93 -16.10 -1.34 4.94
CA ALA A 93 -15.82 -0.59 6.16
C ALA A 93 -17.05 -0.54 7.08
N TYR A 94 -18.22 -0.26 6.52
CA TYR A 94 -19.47 -0.25 7.27
C TYR A 94 -19.81 -1.62 7.86
N ALA A 95 -19.70 -2.70 7.07
CA ALA A 95 -19.97 -4.05 7.52
C ALA A 95 -19.00 -4.51 8.61
N VAL A 96 -17.72 -4.15 8.52
CA VAL A 96 -16.72 -4.41 9.56
C VAL A 96 -17.09 -3.71 10.88
N GLY A 97 -17.50 -2.43 10.81
CA GLY A 97 -17.97 -1.70 11.98
C GLY A 97 -19.19 -2.35 12.64
N GLN A 98 -20.20 -2.72 11.84
CA GLN A 98 -21.37 -3.45 12.36
C GLN A 98 -21.01 -4.80 12.99
N ALA A 99 -20.14 -5.56 12.34
CA ALA A 99 -19.69 -6.86 12.85
C ALA A 99 -18.94 -6.70 14.18
N ALA A 100 -18.12 -5.66 14.32
CA ALA A 100 -17.39 -5.36 15.56
C ALA A 100 -18.37 -5.11 16.73
N VAL A 101 -19.40 -4.31 16.52
CA VAL A 101 -20.44 -4.05 17.54
C VAL A 101 -21.18 -5.33 17.90
N LYS A 102 -21.60 -6.13 16.91
CA LYS A 102 -22.27 -7.41 17.16
C LYS A 102 -21.41 -8.38 17.98
N LEU A 103 -20.12 -8.47 17.68
CA LEU A 103 -19.18 -9.30 18.45
C LEU A 103 -19.03 -8.80 19.88
N ALA A 104 -18.90 -7.50 20.08
CA ALA A 104 -18.82 -6.89 21.42
C ALA A 104 -20.07 -7.18 22.25
N LEU A 105 -21.26 -7.01 21.68
CA LEU A 105 -22.53 -7.32 22.34
C LEU A 105 -22.67 -8.82 22.66
N ALA A 106 -22.07 -9.69 21.86
CA ALA A 106 -22.00 -11.14 22.10
C ALA A 106 -20.91 -11.54 23.10
N GLY A 107 -20.24 -10.58 23.75
CA GLY A 107 -19.18 -10.82 24.73
C GLY A 107 -17.87 -11.35 24.14
N LYS A 108 -17.66 -11.21 22.82
CA LYS A 108 -16.42 -11.61 22.17
C LYS A 108 -15.38 -10.50 22.36
N ASN A 109 -14.32 -10.82 23.07
CA ASN A 109 -13.18 -9.94 23.32
C ASN A 109 -11.92 -10.44 22.59
N GLU A 110 -10.92 -9.57 22.49
CA GLU A 110 -9.60 -9.90 21.93
C GLU A 110 -9.66 -10.43 20.49
N VAL A 111 -10.60 -9.93 19.69
CA VAL A 111 -10.75 -10.32 18.29
C VAL A 111 -10.66 -9.11 17.37
N MET A 112 -10.11 -9.31 16.18
CA MET A 112 -10.15 -8.37 15.06
C MET A 112 -11.18 -8.87 14.06
N VAL A 113 -12.08 -7.97 13.61
CA VAL A 113 -12.97 -8.26 12.49
C VAL A 113 -12.16 -8.28 11.20
N THR A 114 -12.46 -9.22 10.33
CA THR A 114 -11.78 -9.40 9.06
C THR A 114 -12.77 -9.40 7.90
N ILE A 115 -12.30 -9.03 6.72
CA ILE A 115 -13.01 -9.23 5.46
C ILE A 115 -12.47 -10.54 4.85
N LYS A 116 -13.38 -11.47 4.55
CA LYS A 116 -13.06 -12.70 3.87
C LYS A 116 -13.55 -12.61 2.43
N ARG A 117 -12.65 -12.76 1.47
CA ARG A 117 -13.00 -12.90 0.07
C ARG A 117 -13.49 -14.32 -0.17
N GLU A 118 -14.73 -14.48 -0.61
CA GLU A 118 -15.31 -15.78 -0.93
C GLU A 118 -15.11 -16.11 -2.42
N SER A 119 -15.24 -15.11 -3.30
CA SER A 119 -15.01 -15.25 -4.74
C SER A 119 -14.33 -14.01 -5.33
N THR A 120 -13.63 -14.20 -6.44
CA THR A 120 -13.03 -13.11 -7.21
C THR A 120 -13.90 -12.73 -8.41
N GLU A 121 -14.60 -13.69 -9.02
CA GLU A 121 -15.44 -13.44 -10.21
C GLU A 121 -16.69 -14.35 -10.18
N PRO A 122 -17.88 -13.80 -9.91
CA PRO A 122 -18.09 -12.43 -9.43
C PRO A 122 -17.46 -12.20 -8.06
N TYR A 123 -17.07 -10.96 -7.77
CA TYR A 123 -16.50 -10.63 -6.46
C TYR A 123 -17.54 -10.76 -5.36
N SER A 124 -17.23 -11.54 -4.36
CA SER A 124 -18.06 -11.68 -3.15
C SER A 124 -17.20 -11.77 -1.90
N TRP A 125 -17.76 -11.31 -0.80
CA TRP A 125 -17.06 -11.25 0.47
C TRP A 125 -18.02 -11.38 1.66
N THR A 126 -17.47 -11.76 2.80
CA THR A 126 -18.17 -11.80 4.10
C THR A 126 -17.27 -11.20 5.18
N THR A 127 -17.86 -10.94 6.36
CA THR A 127 -17.07 -10.61 7.54
C THR A 127 -16.73 -11.86 8.33
N GLY A 128 -15.59 -11.86 8.98
CA GLY A 128 -15.16 -12.88 9.91
C GLY A 128 -14.45 -12.26 11.12
N SER A 129 -13.86 -13.08 11.94
CA SER A 129 -13.02 -12.61 13.05
C SER A 129 -11.81 -13.49 13.24
N VAL A 130 -10.75 -12.92 13.82
CA VAL A 130 -9.52 -13.60 14.15
C VAL A 130 -9.05 -13.13 15.54
N PRO A 131 -8.51 -14.00 16.40
CA PRO A 131 -7.93 -13.59 17.67
C PRO A 131 -6.78 -12.58 17.48
N LEU A 132 -6.72 -11.55 18.32
CA LEU A 132 -5.69 -10.49 18.24
C LEU A 132 -4.26 -11.03 18.31
N ASN A 133 -4.02 -12.06 19.11
CA ASN A 133 -2.70 -12.69 19.22
C ASN A 133 -2.20 -13.35 17.92
N LYS A 134 -3.06 -13.52 16.92
CA LYS A 134 -2.69 -14.04 15.60
C LYS A 134 -2.30 -12.96 14.59
N VAL A 135 -2.62 -11.70 14.89
CA VAL A 135 -2.43 -10.58 13.97
C VAL A 135 -1.59 -9.45 14.57
N ALA A 136 -1.60 -9.29 15.90
CA ALA A 136 -0.80 -8.27 16.57
C ALA A 136 0.70 -8.55 16.37
N ASN A 137 1.44 -7.54 15.90
CA ASN A 137 2.87 -7.61 15.58
C ASN A 137 3.24 -8.68 14.52
N VAL A 138 2.27 -9.14 13.73
CA VAL A 138 2.49 -10.07 12.62
C VAL A 138 2.34 -9.34 11.29
N GLU A 139 3.45 -9.21 10.55
CA GLU A 139 3.45 -8.60 9.23
C GLU A 139 2.94 -9.57 8.17
N LYS A 140 1.86 -9.22 7.48
CA LYS A 140 1.40 -9.93 6.29
C LYS A 140 2.06 -9.33 5.05
N LYS A 141 3.06 -10.00 4.52
CA LYS A 141 3.78 -9.55 3.32
C LYS A 141 2.94 -9.72 2.06
N MET A 142 3.20 -8.85 1.07
CA MET A 142 2.66 -9.01 -0.28
C MET A 142 3.12 -10.35 -0.88
N PRO A 143 2.20 -11.17 -1.43
CA PRO A 143 2.58 -12.41 -2.09
C PRO A 143 3.56 -12.16 -3.24
N ARG A 144 4.61 -12.97 -3.34
CA ARG A 144 5.61 -12.83 -4.42
C ARG A 144 4.98 -12.95 -5.81
N SER A 145 3.90 -13.74 -5.95
CA SER A 145 3.12 -13.88 -7.18
C SER A 145 2.42 -12.59 -7.65
N PHE A 146 2.33 -11.57 -6.78
CA PHE A 146 1.75 -10.27 -7.13
C PHE A 146 2.78 -9.29 -7.72
N ILE A 147 4.06 -9.57 -7.53
CA ILE A 147 5.17 -8.71 -7.97
C ILE A 147 5.67 -9.24 -9.32
N ALA A 148 5.78 -8.36 -10.31
CA ALA A 148 6.36 -8.70 -11.61
C ALA A 148 7.79 -9.24 -11.48
N ARG A 149 8.26 -10.02 -12.47
CA ARG A 149 9.59 -10.68 -12.40
C ARG A 149 10.73 -9.69 -12.31
N ASP A 150 10.60 -8.55 -12.98
CA ASP A 150 11.56 -7.44 -12.96
C ASP A 150 11.55 -6.63 -11.64
N GLY A 151 10.53 -6.84 -10.79
CA GLY A 151 10.39 -6.14 -9.52
C GLY A 151 9.77 -4.74 -9.61
N TRP A 152 9.46 -4.24 -10.80
CA TRP A 152 9.02 -2.85 -11.03
C TRP A 152 7.53 -2.68 -11.30
N GLY A 153 6.79 -3.77 -11.29
CA GLY A 153 5.35 -3.73 -11.56
C GLY A 153 4.59 -4.80 -10.82
N ILE A 154 3.28 -4.87 -11.11
CA ILE A 154 2.37 -5.87 -10.58
C ILE A 154 1.98 -6.88 -11.66
N THR A 155 1.67 -8.10 -11.24
CA THR A 155 1.18 -9.15 -12.13
C THR A 155 -0.32 -9.02 -12.43
N LYS A 156 -0.79 -9.79 -13.40
CA LYS A 156 -2.23 -9.94 -13.68
C LYS A 156 -2.99 -10.42 -12.44
N SER A 157 -2.41 -11.34 -11.66
CA SER A 157 -3.02 -11.83 -10.41
C SER A 157 -3.23 -10.73 -9.38
N CYS A 158 -2.25 -9.84 -9.22
CA CYS A 158 -2.39 -8.67 -8.35
C CYS A 158 -3.50 -7.74 -8.85
N ARG A 159 -3.52 -7.45 -10.16
CA ARG A 159 -4.57 -6.62 -10.77
C ARG A 159 -5.96 -7.23 -10.56
N SER A 160 -6.14 -8.51 -10.83
CA SER A 160 -7.42 -9.21 -10.60
C SER A 160 -7.84 -9.21 -9.14
N TYR A 161 -6.87 -9.25 -8.21
CA TYR A 161 -7.15 -9.14 -6.79
C TYR A 161 -7.63 -7.75 -6.40
N LEU A 162 -7.00 -6.70 -6.92
CA LEU A 162 -7.27 -5.30 -6.54
C LEU A 162 -8.48 -4.71 -7.25
N LEU A 163 -8.71 -5.07 -8.51
CA LEU A 163 -9.70 -4.43 -9.37
C LEU A 163 -11.12 -4.37 -8.77
N PRO A 164 -11.66 -5.43 -8.13
CA PRO A 164 -12.98 -5.35 -7.50
C PRO A 164 -13.05 -4.38 -6.31
N LEU A 165 -11.92 -4.08 -5.67
CA LEU A 165 -11.85 -3.23 -4.48
C LEU A 165 -11.92 -1.74 -4.80
N ILE A 166 -11.68 -1.36 -6.06
CA ILE A 166 -11.67 0.04 -6.52
C ILE A 166 -12.83 0.32 -7.47
N GLN A 167 -13.89 -0.46 -7.40
CA GLN A 167 -15.07 -0.30 -8.26
C GLN A 167 -16.21 0.38 -7.53
N GLY A 168 -17.02 1.07 -8.34
CA GLY A 168 -18.12 1.89 -7.85
C GLY A 168 -17.63 3.22 -7.30
N GLU A 169 -18.55 4.15 -7.19
CA GLU A 169 -18.35 5.44 -6.53
C GLU A 169 -19.41 5.60 -5.46
N ASP A 170 -19.00 6.04 -4.29
CA ASP A 170 -19.91 6.33 -3.18
C ASP A 170 -19.66 7.74 -2.72
N TYR A 171 -20.51 8.65 -3.19
CA TYR A 171 -20.46 10.08 -2.83
C TYR A 171 -20.98 10.29 -1.40
N PRO A 172 -20.42 11.28 -0.67
CA PRO A 172 -20.88 11.63 0.67
C PRO A 172 -22.31 12.11 0.67
#